data_1f1e343aff1cac37dd2daa36a6497ccc
#
_entry.id   1f1e343aff1cac37dd2daa36a6497ccc
#
_cell.length_a   1.000
_cell.length_b   1.000
_cell.length_c   1.000
_cell.angle_alpha   90.00
_cell.angle_beta   90.00
_cell.angle_gamma   90.00
#
_symmetry.space_group_name_H-M   'P 1'
#
loop_
_entity.id
_entity.type
_entity.pdbx_description
1 polymer ?
#
loop_
_entity_poly.entity_id
_entity_poly.type
_entity_poly.pdbx_seq_one_letter_code
_entity_poly.pdbx_strand_id
1 'polypeptide(L)'
;MKKLINKYKKEFLTYLEIHRGYSDLTIKSYDETITEALLHVEIVEEEEHLVFNLMPYRIKISHLNPKTISKKLSAIRTFAEYLNDNSTKVVLKADNSVKVAKTLPKPISHKHILEALEHAEEEERLVVVLLYTLGLRISELSSLKVDDISEQWTRVLGKGNKQRDVPLIHSTKLLLDEYLAKNTPIKFLFEKNGEKLSENSLRYIVTKVFKRVAIKASPHQLRHSYATALLNNSARISDVSELLGHSSMATTQIYTKLGSALKQQNYNKAHPLCMADE
;
A
#
# COMPACT_ATOMS: atom_id res chain seq x y z
N MET A 1 -13.73 -35.90 -0.41
CA MET A 1 -12.59 -34.96 -0.29
C MET A 1 -12.84 -33.59 -0.88
N LYS A 2 -12.99 -33.37 -2.23
CA LYS A 2 -13.18 -32.02 -2.85
C LYS A 2 -14.36 -31.23 -2.26
N LYS A 3 -15.51 -31.84 -1.97
CA LYS A 3 -16.65 -31.17 -1.34
C LYS A 3 -16.33 -30.66 0.07
N LEU A 4 -15.58 -31.44 0.85
CA LEU A 4 -15.15 -31.10 2.20
C LEU A 4 -14.18 -29.92 2.20
N ILE A 5 -13.19 -29.95 1.30
CA ILE A 5 -12.20 -28.85 1.17
C ILE A 5 -12.88 -27.55 0.70
N ASN A 6 -13.86 -27.63 -0.19
CA ASN A 6 -14.66 -26.45 -0.58
C ASN A 6 -15.52 -25.90 0.57
N LYS A 7 -16.00 -26.74 1.47
CA LYS A 7 -16.66 -26.31 2.71
C LYS A 7 -15.66 -25.54 3.59
N TYR A 8 -14.51 -26.12 3.85
CA TYR A 8 -13.46 -25.48 4.65
C TYR A 8 -12.97 -24.16 4.04
N LYS A 9 -12.89 -24.07 2.69
CA LYS A 9 -12.55 -22.81 2.02
C LYS A 9 -13.57 -21.72 2.33
N LYS A 10 -14.87 -22.01 2.31
CA LYS A 10 -15.91 -21.05 2.66
C LYS A 10 -15.80 -20.59 4.12
N GLU A 11 -15.63 -21.54 5.04
CA GLU A 11 -15.44 -21.26 6.47
C GLU A 11 -14.20 -20.39 6.70
N PHE A 12 -13.09 -20.68 6.00
CA PHE A 12 -11.87 -19.86 6.04
C PHE A 12 -12.09 -18.44 5.55
N LEU A 13 -12.81 -18.23 4.44
CA LEU A 13 -13.10 -16.88 3.94
C LEU A 13 -13.94 -16.09 4.95
N THR A 14 -14.93 -16.70 5.55
CA THR A 14 -15.71 -16.09 6.63
C THR A 14 -14.84 -15.80 7.87
N TYR A 15 -13.90 -16.68 8.22
CA TYR A 15 -12.94 -16.44 9.29
C TYR A 15 -12.05 -15.22 8.99
N LEU A 16 -11.57 -15.07 7.74
CA LEU A 16 -10.78 -13.90 7.33
C LEU A 16 -11.57 -12.61 7.44
N GLU A 17 -12.86 -12.63 7.12
CA GLU A 17 -13.76 -11.50 7.21
C GLU A 17 -14.01 -11.12 8.67
N ILE A 18 -14.55 -12.04 9.46
CA ILE A 18 -15.07 -11.77 10.80
C ILE A 18 -13.94 -11.65 11.83
N HIS A 19 -12.99 -12.58 11.83
CA HIS A 19 -11.98 -12.66 12.90
C HIS A 19 -10.68 -11.91 12.55
N ARG A 20 -10.32 -11.83 11.26
CA ARG A 20 -9.11 -11.12 10.82
C ARG A 20 -9.40 -9.71 10.33
N GLY A 21 -10.66 -9.34 10.11
CA GLY A 21 -11.06 -8.02 9.62
C GLY A 21 -10.45 -7.66 8.26
N TYR A 22 -10.31 -8.65 7.37
CA TYR A 22 -9.75 -8.41 6.05
C TYR A 22 -10.77 -7.72 5.15
N SER A 23 -10.30 -6.83 4.27
CA SER A 23 -11.16 -6.15 3.30
C SER A 23 -11.65 -7.11 2.21
N ASP A 24 -12.82 -6.80 1.63
CA ASP A 24 -13.44 -7.58 0.54
C ASP A 24 -12.47 -7.88 -0.60
N LEU A 25 -11.64 -6.91 -1.00
CA LEU A 25 -10.61 -7.11 -2.02
C LEU A 25 -9.55 -8.13 -1.61
N THR A 26 -9.21 -8.17 -0.32
CA THR A 26 -8.26 -9.15 0.20
C THR A 26 -8.91 -10.53 0.19
N ILE A 27 -10.13 -10.66 0.70
CA ILE A 27 -10.91 -11.90 0.73
C ILE A 27 -11.10 -12.45 -0.69
N LYS A 28 -11.50 -11.60 -1.63
CA LYS A 28 -11.61 -11.95 -3.06
C LYS A 28 -10.30 -12.49 -3.62
N SER A 29 -9.15 -11.83 -3.31
CA SER A 29 -7.83 -12.29 -3.74
C SER A 29 -7.45 -13.66 -3.17
N TYR A 30 -7.85 -13.94 -1.90
CA TYR A 30 -7.67 -15.26 -1.28
C TYR A 30 -8.57 -16.30 -1.94
N ASP A 31 -9.86 -15.98 -2.14
CA ASP A 31 -10.82 -16.89 -2.79
C ASP A 31 -10.37 -17.30 -4.19
N GLU A 32 -10.02 -16.33 -5.03
CA GLU A 32 -9.51 -16.58 -6.40
C GLU A 32 -8.25 -17.45 -6.37
N THR A 33 -7.30 -17.14 -5.48
CA THR A 33 -6.03 -17.87 -5.39
C THR A 33 -6.23 -19.30 -4.90
N ILE A 34 -7.01 -19.51 -3.85
CA ILE A 34 -7.26 -20.85 -3.29
C ILE A 34 -8.09 -21.68 -4.28
N THR A 35 -9.09 -21.07 -4.93
CA THR A 35 -9.88 -21.74 -5.96
C THR A 35 -9.01 -22.24 -7.10
N GLU A 36 -8.13 -21.38 -7.63
CA GLU A 36 -7.17 -21.75 -8.66
C GLU A 36 -6.21 -22.85 -8.19
N ALA A 37 -5.69 -22.73 -6.97
CA ALA A 37 -4.77 -23.71 -6.41
C ALA A 37 -5.41 -25.09 -6.27
N LEU A 38 -6.64 -25.18 -5.74
CA LEU A 38 -7.35 -26.44 -5.53
C LEU A 38 -7.68 -27.19 -6.84
N LEU A 39 -7.62 -26.52 -7.99
CA LEU A 39 -7.74 -27.18 -9.30
C LEU A 39 -6.46 -27.91 -9.72
N HIS A 40 -5.31 -27.54 -9.17
CA HIS A 40 -4.00 -28.03 -9.61
C HIS A 40 -3.20 -28.74 -8.52
N VAL A 41 -3.50 -28.48 -7.23
CA VAL A 41 -2.85 -29.15 -6.10
C VAL A 41 -3.31 -30.60 -6.05
N GLU A 42 -2.36 -31.51 -5.93
CA GLU A 42 -2.64 -32.93 -5.63
C GLU A 42 -2.84 -33.08 -4.13
N ILE A 43 -4.00 -33.62 -3.75
CA ILE A 43 -4.37 -33.82 -2.35
C ILE A 43 -4.48 -35.31 -2.10
N VAL A 44 -3.61 -35.81 -1.22
CA VAL A 44 -3.57 -37.19 -0.78
C VAL A 44 -3.94 -37.25 0.71
N GLU A 45 -4.78 -38.21 1.06
CA GLU A 45 -5.12 -38.48 2.43
C GLU A 45 -4.17 -39.58 2.95
N GLU A 46 -3.39 -39.23 3.94
CA GLU A 46 -2.54 -40.17 4.70
C GLU A 46 -3.18 -40.39 6.05
N GLU A 47 -2.81 -41.47 6.80
CA GLU A 47 -3.52 -41.97 7.97
C GLU A 47 -4.01 -40.94 9.00
N GLU A 48 -3.23 -39.86 9.22
CA GLU A 48 -3.57 -38.82 10.18
C GLU A 48 -3.62 -37.40 9.62
N HIS A 49 -3.34 -37.18 8.30
CA HIS A 49 -3.24 -35.86 7.72
C HIS A 49 -3.49 -35.84 6.21
N LEU A 50 -3.81 -34.65 5.71
CA LEU A 50 -3.90 -34.37 4.29
C LEU A 50 -2.55 -33.83 3.79
N VAL A 51 -2.04 -34.39 2.71
CA VAL A 51 -0.85 -33.89 2.03
C VAL A 51 -1.26 -33.08 0.81
N PHE A 52 -0.91 -31.80 0.80
CA PHE A 52 -1.10 -30.91 -0.34
C PHE A 52 0.22 -30.78 -1.09
N ASN A 53 0.36 -31.50 -2.21
CA ASN A 53 1.51 -31.36 -3.09
C ASN A 53 1.33 -30.13 -4.01
N LEU A 54 2.10 -29.09 -3.75
CA LEU A 54 2.01 -27.83 -4.48
C LEU A 54 2.76 -27.84 -5.82
N MET A 55 3.52 -28.87 -6.16
CA MET A 55 4.36 -28.90 -7.37
C MET A 55 3.57 -28.62 -8.65
N PRO A 56 2.43 -29.28 -8.93
CA PRO A 56 1.66 -29.03 -10.14
C PRO A 56 1.15 -27.58 -10.23
N TYR A 57 0.72 -27.03 -9.09
CA TYR A 57 0.30 -25.61 -9.05
C TYR A 57 1.48 -24.66 -9.27
N ARG A 58 2.65 -24.93 -8.69
CA ARG A 58 3.87 -24.14 -8.91
C ARG A 58 4.28 -24.13 -10.36
N ILE A 59 4.22 -25.27 -11.05
CA ILE A 59 4.48 -25.36 -12.50
C ILE A 59 3.47 -24.46 -13.25
N LYS A 60 2.19 -24.55 -12.92
CA LYS A 60 1.12 -23.73 -13.54
C LYS A 60 1.39 -22.24 -13.44
N ILE A 61 1.86 -21.75 -12.29
CA ILE A 61 2.09 -20.32 -12.03
C ILE A 61 3.53 -19.86 -12.28
N SER A 62 4.42 -20.75 -12.76
CA SER A 62 5.86 -20.47 -12.93
C SER A 62 6.17 -19.29 -13.86
N HIS A 63 5.29 -19.00 -14.82
CA HIS A 63 5.40 -17.87 -15.76
C HIS A 63 5.11 -16.51 -15.11
N LEU A 64 4.55 -16.48 -13.89
CA LEU A 64 4.20 -15.25 -13.21
C LEU A 64 5.43 -14.60 -12.56
N ASN A 65 5.31 -13.31 -12.24
CA ASN A 65 6.35 -12.60 -11.50
C ASN A 65 6.60 -13.26 -10.12
N PRO A 66 7.85 -13.40 -9.67
CA PRO A 66 8.20 -14.00 -8.37
C PRO A 66 7.42 -13.44 -7.17
N LYS A 67 7.12 -12.14 -7.18
CA LYS A 67 6.30 -11.49 -6.13
C LYS A 67 4.86 -11.99 -6.14
N THR A 68 4.28 -12.21 -7.31
CA THR A 68 2.94 -12.77 -7.48
C THR A 68 2.90 -14.23 -7.04
N ILE A 69 3.91 -15.03 -7.42
CA ILE A 69 4.04 -16.43 -6.99
C ILE A 69 4.11 -16.49 -5.46
N SER A 70 4.98 -15.69 -4.84
CA SER A 70 5.12 -15.62 -3.38
C SER A 70 3.80 -15.26 -2.69
N LYS A 71 3.04 -14.28 -3.23
CA LYS A 71 1.73 -13.91 -2.71
C LYS A 71 0.73 -15.06 -2.78
N LYS A 72 0.67 -15.76 -3.91
CA LYS A 72 -0.23 -16.90 -4.11
C LYS A 72 0.10 -18.06 -3.16
N LEU A 73 1.37 -18.42 -3.03
CA LEU A 73 1.81 -19.46 -2.09
C LEU A 73 1.53 -19.06 -0.63
N SER A 74 1.70 -17.79 -0.27
CA SER A 74 1.34 -17.29 1.07
C SER A 74 -0.14 -17.49 1.39
N ALA A 75 -1.03 -17.28 0.43
CA ALA A 75 -2.46 -17.51 0.64
C ALA A 75 -2.78 -18.98 0.92
N ILE A 76 -2.09 -19.91 0.23
CA ILE A 76 -2.25 -21.34 0.46
C ILE A 76 -1.71 -21.75 1.84
N ARG A 77 -0.58 -21.21 2.28
CA ARG A 77 -0.03 -21.43 3.62
C ARG A 77 -1.01 -20.99 4.70
N THR A 78 -1.55 -19.79 4.57
CA THR A 78 -2.54 -19.29 5.53
C THR A 78 -3.80 -20.15 5.58
N PHE A 79 -4.21 -20.69 4.44
CA PHE A 79 -5.34 -21.66 4.40
C PHE A 79 -4.98 -22.98 5.07
N ALA A 80 -3.78 -23.52 4.82
CA ALA A 80 -3.32 -24.75 5.47
C ALA A 80 -3.14 -24.57 7.00
N GLU A 81 -2.62 -23.40 7.44
CA GLU A 81 -2.55 -23.03 8.85
C GLU A 81 -3.95 -23.03 9.49
N TYR A 82 -4.92 -22.39 8.85
CA TYR A 82 -6.31 -22.40 9.31
C TYR A 82 -6.88 -23.82 9.46
N LEU A 83 -6.61 -24.70 8.50
CA LEU A 83 -7.06 -26.10 8.56
C LEU A 83 -6.41 -26.82 9.75
N ASN A 84 -5.12 -26.61 9.97
CA ASN A 84 -4.38 -27.19 11.11
C ASN A 84 -4.96 -26.71 12.46
N ASP A 85 -5.31 -25.44 12.56
CA ASP A 85 -5.90 -24.86 13.77
C ASP A 85 -7.34 -25.40 14.04
N ASN A 86 -8.02 -25.91 12.99
CA ASN A 86 -9.39 -26.42 13.05
C ASN A 86 -9.47 -27.96 12.90
N SER A 87 -8.52 -28.68 13.50
CA SER A 87 -8.52 -30.13 13.64
C SER A 87 -8.35 -30.95 12.34
N THR A 88 -7.95 -30.31 11.23
CA THR A 88 -7.63 -30.99 9.98
C THR A 88 -6.15 -30.85 9.73
N LYS A 89 -5.33 -31.82 10.12
CA LYS A 89 -3.89 -31.78 9.89
C LYS A 89 -3.57 -31.72 8.39
N VAL A 90 -2.84 -30.72 7.95
CA VAL A 90 -2.40 -30.50 6.57
C VAL A 90 -0.89 -30.33 6.50
N VAL A 91 -0.25 -31.10 5.64
CA VAL A 91 1.19 -30.97 5.33
C VAL A 91 1.35 -30.46 3.91
N LEU A 92 2.13 -29.39 3.74
CA LEU A 92 2.45 -28.85 2.42
C LEU A 92 3.75 -29.48 1.89
N LYS A 93 3.68 -30.17 0.74
CA LYS A 93 4.87 -30.64 -0.02
C LYS A 93 5.19 -29.64 -1.12
N ALA A 94 6.50 -29.51 -1.46
CA ALA A 94 7.02 -28.56 -2.45
C ALA A 94 6.73 -27.07 -2.12
N ASP A 95 6.68 -26.72 -0.84
CA ASP A 95 6.41 -25.35 -0.34
C ASP A 95 7.70 -24.54 -0.12
N ASN A 96 8.62 -24.59 -1.04
CA ASN A 96 9.85 -23.79 -0.96
C ASN A 96 9.56 -22.30 -1.19
N SER A 97 10.19 -21.43 -0.39
CA SER A 97 10.07 -19.98 -0.54
C SER A 97 10.62 -19.51 -1.91
N VAL A 98 9.92 -18.56 -2.53
CA VAL A 98 10.39 -17.91 -3.75
C VAL A 98 11.26 -16.70 -3.36
N LYS A 99 12.50 -16.66 -3.86
CA LYS A 99 13.36 -15.49 -3.67
C LYS A 99 12.77 -14.29 -4.42
N VAL A 100 12.27 -13.32 -3.69
CA VAL A 100 11.77 -12.05 -4.24
C VAL A 100 12.82 -10.98 -3.99
N ALA A 101 13.34 -10.40 -5.05
CA ALA A 101 14.23 -9.25 -4.92
C ALA A 101 13.47 -8.10 -4.26
N LYS A 102 13.99 -7.62 -3.11
CA LYS A 102 13.46 -6.44 -2.42
C LYS A 102 13.91 -5.18 -3.17
N THR A 103 13.29 -4.89 -4.29
CA THR A 103 13.50 -3.63 -4.99
C THR A 103 12.60 -2.56 -4.37
N LEU A 104 13.22 -1.51 -3.84
CA LEU A 104 12.49 -0.32 -3.43
C LEU A 104 12.04 0.44 -4.67
N PRO A 105 10.79 0.89 -4.75
CA PRO A 105 10.40 1.83 -5.79
C PRO A 105 11.30 3.06 -5.70
N LYS A 106 11.91 3.46 -6.81
CA LYS A 106 12.69 4.71 -6.82
C LYS A 106 11.72 5.88 -6.62
N PRO A 107 12.02 6.82 -5.70
CA PRO A 107 11.22 8.02 -5.55
C PRO A 107 11.31 8.85 -6.83
N ILE A 108 10.24 9.56 -7.16
CA ILE A 108 10.23 10.55 -8.24
C ILE A 108 10.94 11.80 -7.69
N SER A 109 11.87 12.37 -8.43
CA SER A 109 12.56 13.57 -7.99
C SER A 109 11.60 14.77 -7.91
N HIS A 110 11.84 15.68 -6.99
CA HIS A 110 11.06 16.92 -6.84
C HIS A 110 10.97 17.70 -8.17
N LYS A 111 12.09 17.80 -8.88
CA LYS A 111 12.15 18.45 -10.22
C LYS A 111 11.14 17.83 -11.20
N HIS A 112 11.10 16.51 -11.30
CA HIS A 112 10.17 15.82 -12.21
C HIS A 112 8.70 15.98 -11.78
N ILE A 113 8.45 16.12 -10.48
CA ILE A 113 7.08 16.38 -9.98
C ILE A 113 6.65 17.78 -10.41
N LEU A 114 7.51 18.79 -10.23
CA LEU A 114 7.21 20.16 -10.66
C LEU A 114 6.98 20.25 -12.17
N GLU A 115 7.86 19.66 -12.98
CA GLU A 115 7.70 19.58 -14.43
C GLU A 115 6.36 18.95 -14.85
N ALA A 116 5.95 17.87 -14.19
CA ALA A 116 4.66 17.25 -14.46
C ALA A 116 3.48 18.16 -14.08
N LEU A 117 3.60 18.93 -13.00
CA LEU A 117 2.57 19.87 -12.55
C LEU A 117 2.42 21.09 -13.47
N GLU A 118 3.46 21.53 -14.16
CA GLU A 118 3.38 22.63 -15.16
C GLU A 118 2.42 22.30 -16.30
N HIS A 119 2.32 21.01 -16.68
CA HIS A 119 1.46 20.53 -17.76
C HIS A 119 0.14 19.93 -17.27
N ALA A 120 -0.18 20.03 -15.97
CA ALA A 120 -1.38 19.47 -15.38
C ALA A 120 -2.57 20.45 -15.41
N GLU A 121 -3.75 19.95 -15.73
CA GLU A 121 -5.02 20.67 -15.55
C GLU A 121 -5.29 20.85 -14.04
N GLU A 122 -6.18 21.75 -13.68
CA GLU A 122 -6.44 22.16 -12.30
C GLU A 122 -6.75 20.97 -11.35
N GLU A 123 -7.73 20.13 -11.70
CA GLU A 123 -8.07 18.94 -10.92
C GLU A 123 -6.89 17.94 -10.87
N GLU A 124 -6.23 17.72 -12.00
CA GLU A 124 -5.09 16.81 -12.09
C GLU A 124 -3.92 17.29 -11.21
N ARG A 125 -3.67 18.60 -11.21
CA ARG A 125 -2.66 19.26 -10.36
C ARG A 125 -2.97 19.04 -8.89
N LEU A 126 -4.21 19.26 -8.48
CA LEU A 126 -4.64 19.07 -7.10
C LEU A 126 -4.48 17.62 -6.65
N VAL A 127 -4.88 16.63 -7.47
CA VAL A 127 -4.69 15.20 -7.17
C VAL A 127 -3.22 14.86 -6.92
N VAL A 128 -2.32 15.33 -7.78
CA VAL A 128 -0.87 15.07 -7.65
C VAL A 128 -0.29 15.78 -6.43
N VAL A 129 -0.66 17.05 -6.23
CA VAL A 129 -0.19 17.84 -5.08
C VAL A 129 -0.61 17.20 -3.76
N LEU A 130 -1.87 16.81 -3.59
CA LEU A 130 -2.34 16.18 -2.35
C LEU A 130 -1.63 14.84 -2.07
N LEU A 131 -1.43 14.02 -3.10
CA LEU A 131 -0.67 12.76 -2.94
C LEU A 131 0.78 13.01 -2.52
N TYR A 132 1.39 14.09 -3.04
CA TYR A 132 2.79 14.41 -2.77
C TYR A 132 2.99 15.19 -1.47
N THR A 133 2.09 16.12 -1.11
CA THR A 133 2.27 17.00 0.07
C THR A 133 1.68 16.40 1.36
N LEU A 134 0.64 15.58 1.25
CA LEU A 134 0.03 14.89 2.40
C LEU A 134 0.43 13.40 2.49
N GLY A 135 1.13 12.87 1.50
CA GLY A 135 1.55 11.47 1.48
C GLY A 135 0.39 10.47 1.54
N LEU A 136 -0.76 10.80 0.97
CA LEU A 136 -1.97 9.99 1.03
C LEU A 136 -1.83 8.67 0.27
N ARG A 137 -2.53 7.63 0.75
CA ARG A 137 -2.85 6.46 -0.09
C ARG A 137 -3.93 6.84 -1.08
N ILE A 138 -3.98 6.18 -2.22
CA ILE A 138 -5.01 6.48 -3.23
C ILE A 138 -6.44 6.27 -2.69
N SER A 139 -6.63 5.26 -1.84
CA SER A 139 -7.92 5.01 -1.18
C SER A 139 -8.27 6.10 -0.16
N GLU A 140 -7.29 6.66 0.53
CA GLU A 140 -7.47 7.79 1.46
C GLU A 140 -7.89 9.04 0.68
N LEU A 141 -7.22 9.34 -0.43
CA LEU A 141 -7.58 10.46 -1.30
C LEU A 141 -8.98 10.30 -1.90
N SER A 142 -9.33 9.10 -2.40
CA SER A 142 -10.67 8.79 -2.94
C SER A 142 -11.79 8.99 -1.91
N SER A 143 -11.49 8.79 -0.62
CA SER A 143 -12.46 8.87 0.46
C SER A 143 -12.38 10.17 1.28
N LEU A 144 -11.49 11.08 0.91
CA LEU A 144 -11.30 12.36 1.60
C LEU A 144 -12.55 13.23 1.44
N LYS A 145 -13.11 13.69 2.56
CA LYS A 145 -14.28 14.53 2.57
C LYS A 145 -13.89 16.01 2.67
N VAL A 146 -14.77 16.88 2.25
CA VAL A 146 -14.60 18.33 2.40
C VAL A 146 -14.47 18.70 3.87
N ASP A 147 -15.29 18.11 4.74
CA ASP A 147 -15.29 18.37 6.18
C ASP A 147 -14.01 17.89 6.91
N ASP A 148 -13.22 17.05 6.26
CA ASP A 148 -11.94 16.57 6.83
C ASP A 148 -10.79 17.58 6.63
N ILE A 149 -11.06 18.71 5.93
CA ILE A 149 -10.05 19.71 5.56
C ILE A 149 -10.28 20.98 6.40
N SER A 150 -9.28 21.35 7.17
CA SER A 150 -9.26 22.61 7.92
C SER A 150 -8.19 23.57 7.37
N GLU A 151 -8.01 24.73 8.01
CA GLU A 151 -7.03 25.73 7.58
C GLU A 151 -5.58 25.22 7.59
N GLN A 152 -5.23 24.38 8.56
CA GLN A 152 -3.84 23.95 8.77
C GLN A 152 -3.65 22.44 8.74
N TRP A 153 -4.73 21.65 8.73
CA TRP A 153 -4.69 20.21 8.88
C TRP A 153 -5.70 19.51 7.99
N THR A 154 -5.35 18.33 7.58
CA THR A 154 -6.25 17.41 6.87
C THR A 154 -6.36 16.13 7.69
N ARG A 155 -7.58 15.78 8.10
CA ARG A 155 -7.88 14.53 8.78
C ARG A 155 -7.99 13.38 7.79
N VAL A 156 -7.21 12.35 7.99
CA VAL A 156 -7.12 11.23 7.09
C VAL A 156 -7.55 9.94 7.80
N LEU A 157 -8.54 9.26 7.24
CA LEU A 157 -8.99 7.96 7.71
C LEU A 157 -8.18 6.85 7.04
N GLY A 158 -7.34 6.17 7.82
CA GLY A 158 -6.48 5.08 7.35
C GLY A 158 -7.08 3.69 7.53
N LYS A 159 -6.27 2.67 7.25
CA LYS A 159 -6.66 1.27 7.41
C LYS A 159 -7.02 0.96 8.87
N GLY A 160 -8.12 0.23 9.07
CA GLY A 160 -8.61 -0.15 10.40
C GLY A 160 -9.27 1.01 11.15
N ASN A 161 -9.83 1.96 10.42
CA ASN A 161 -10.54 3.13 10.98
C ASN A 161 -9.67 4.04 11.85
N LYS A 162 -8.34 3.96 11.70
CA LYS A 162 -7.40 4.83 12.43
C LYS A 162 -7.32 6.18 11.75
N GLN A 163 -7.56 7.23 12.53
CA GLN A 163 -7.43 8.61 12.07
C GLN A 163 -6.03 9.15 12.34
N ARG A 164 -5.57 10.04 11.46
CA ARG A 164 -4.39 10.87 11.66
C ARG A 164 -4.61 12.24 11.05
N ASP A 165 -4.05 13.25 11.66
CA ASP A 165 -4.06 14.61 11.11
C ASP A 165 -2.72 14.87 10.42
N VAL A 166 -2.76 15.37 9.19
CA VAL A 166 -1.59 15.69 8.36
C VAL A 166 -1.55 17.19 8.15
N PRO A 167 -0.40 17.85 8.38
CA PRO A 167 -0.28 19.30 8.19
C PRO A 167 -0.57 19.69 6.74
N LEU A 168 -1.36 20.72 6.55
CA LEU A 168 -1.69 21.30 5.25
C LEU A 168 -0.83 22.53 5.02
N ILE A 169 0.07 22.48 4.05
CA ILE A 169 0.92 23.63 3.71
C ILE A 169 0.09 24.70 2.97
N HIS A 170 0.43 25.95 3.20
CA HIS A 170 -0.33 27.11 2.69
C HIS A 170 -0.58 27.06 1.17
N SER A 171 0.44 26.73 0.37
CA SER A 171 0.28 26.63 -1.08
C SER A 171 -0.71 25.53 -1.51
N THR A 172 -0.78 24.41 -0.78
CA THR A 172 -1.77 23.35 -1.02
C THR A 172 -3.16 23.80 -0.61
N LYS A 173 -3.27 24.57 0.49
CA LYS A 173 -4.56 25.13 0.92
C LYS A 173 -5.15 26.09 -0.13
N LEU A 174 -4.34 26.97 -0.70
CA LEU A 174 -4.78 27.86 -1.76
C LEU A 174 -5.35 27.09 -2.97
N LEU A 175 -4.64 26.06 -3.46
CA LEU A 175 -5.14 25.22 -4.55
C LEU A 175 -6.44 24.49 -4.20
N LEU A 176 -6.58 24.06 -2.94
CA LEU A 176 -7.82 23.46 -2.45
C LEU A 176 -8.97 24.45 -2.44
N ASP A 177 -8.75 25.66 -1.96
CA ASP A 177 -9.78 26.69 -1.88
C ASP A 177 -10.27 27.12 -3.27
N GLU A 178 -9.36 27.27 -4.23
CA GLU A 178 -9.69 27.53 -5.65
C GLU A 178 -10.55 26.40 -6.21
N TYR A 179 -10.16 25.14 -5.98
CA TYR A 179 -10.90 23.97 -6.45
C TYR A 179 -12.28 23.88 -5.81
N LEU A 180 -12.38 24.07 -4.47
CA LEU A 180 -13.64 24.04 -3.73
C LEU A 180 -14.61 25.13 -4.18
N ALA A 181 -14.13 26.34 -4.40
CA ALA A 181 -14.93 27.47 -4.88
C ALA A 181 -15.51 27.21 -6.29
N LYS A 182 -14.75 26.55 -7.15
CA LYS A 182 -15.16 26.28 -8.54
C LYS A 182 -16.05 25.06 -8.70
N ASN A 183 -15.73 23.95 -7.99
CA ASN A 183 -16.38 22.67 -8.20
C ASN A 183 -17.51 22.39 -7.18
N THR A 184 -17.54 23.11 -6.06
CA THR A 184 -18.56 22.99 -5.01
C THR A 184 -18.94 21.56 -4.64
N PRO A 185 -17.97 20.67 -4.31
CA PRO A 185 -18.28 19.30 -3.98
C PRO A 185 -19.12 19.21 -2.70
N ILE A 186 -20.06 18.26 -2.66
CA ILE A 186 -21.05 18.14 -1.57
C ILE A 186 -20.47 17.36 -0.39
N LYS A 187 -19.77 16.27 -0.65
CA LYS A 187 -19.33 15.35 0.39
C LYS A 187 -17.86 14.95 0.26
N PHE A 188 -17.46 14.45 -0.89
CA PHE A 188 -16.08 14.02 -1.13
C PHE A 188 -15.34 15.07 -1.91
N LEU A 189 -14.07 15.29 -1.59
CA LEU A 189 -13.26 16.29 -2.30
C LEU A 189 -13.28 16.06 -3.82
N PHE A 190 -13.11 14.80 -4.24
CA PHE A 190 -13.23 14.39 -5.63
C PHE A 190 -14.47 13.52 -5.80
N GLU A 191 -15.51 14.10 -6.37
CA GLU A 191 -16.78 13.40 -6.59
C GLU A 191 -17.34 13.68 -7.98
N LYS A 192 -18.23 12.79 -8.42
CA LYS A 192 -19.03 12.98 -9.61
C LYS A 192 -20.46 12.54 -9.30
N ASN A 193 -21.44 13.43 -9.49
CA ASN A 193 -22.86 13.19 -9.15
C ASN A 193 -23.08 12.76 -7.68
N GLY A 194 -22.31 13.33 -6.74
CA GLY A 194 -22.38 13.00 -5.31
C GLY A 194 -21.67 11.71 -4.89
N GLU A 195 -21.12 10.97 -5.85
CA GLU A 195 -20.35 9.76 -5.58
C GLU A 195 -18.86 10.00 -5.71
N LYS A 196 -18.07 9.46 -4.78
CA LYS A 196 -16.61 9.63 -4.78
C LYS A 196 -15.98 9.08 -6.06
N LEU A 197 -14.99 9.77 -6.59
CA LEU A 197 -14.16 9.23 -7.67
C LEU A 197 -13.48 7.93 -7.26
N SER A 198 -13.52 6.93 -8.15
CA SER A 198 -12.89 5.64 -7.89
C SER A 198 -11.37 5.78 -7.76
N GLU A 199 -10.74 4.88 -6.99
CA GLU A 199 -9.28 4.81 -6.93
C GLU A 199 -8.64 4.65 -8.32
N ASN A 200 -9.31 3.93 -9.23
CA ASN A 200 -8.80 3.72 -10.59
C ASN A 200 -8.85 5.01 -11.41
N SER A 201 -9.89 5.83 -11.27
CA SER A 201 -9.97 7.15 -11.89
C SER A 201 -8.84 8.06 -11.42
N LEU A 202 -8.61 8.12 -10.11
CA LEU A 202 -7.50 8.91 -9.55
C LEU A 202 -6.11 8.39 -9.95
N ARG A 203 -5.94 7.05 -10.04
CA ARG A 203 -4.69 6.45 -10.59
C ARG A 203 -4.47 6.82 -12.04
N TYR A 204 -5.53 6.82 -12.83
CA TYR A 204 -5.47 7.22 -14.23
C TYR A 204 -5.01 8.67 -14.35
N ILE A 205 -5.55 9.60 -13.55
CA ILE A 205 -5.12 11.00 -13.49
C ILE A 205 -3.62 11.10 -13.26
N VAL A 206 -3.09 10.45 -12.21
CA VAL A 206 -1.65 10.45 -11.92
C VAL A 206 -0.85 9.94 -13.13
N THR A 207 -1.26 8.81 -13.70
CA THR A 207 -0.56 8.23 -14.85
C THR A 207 -0.60 9.15 -16.07
N LYS A 208 -1.75 9.80 -16.33
CA LYS A 208 -1.93 10.75 -17.43
C LYS A 208 -1.00 11.97 -17.30
N VAL A 209 -0.94 12.57 -16.11
CA VAL A 209 -0.09 13.75 -15.83
C VAL A 209 1.37 13.42 -16.08
N PHE A 210 1.89 12.38 -15.48
CA PHE A 210 3.32 12.03 -15.62
C PHE A 210 3.69 11.48 -17.01
N LYS A 211 2.73 10.92 -17.75
CA LYS A 211 2.94 10.49 -19.13
C LYS A 211 3.29 11.66 -20.06
N ARG A 212 2.76 12.87 -19.79
CA ARG A 212 3.07 14.08 -20.59
C ARG A 212 4.54 14.45 -20.55
N VAL A 213 5.23 14.11 -19.46
CA VAL A 213 6.67 14.31 -19.28
C VAL A 213 7.48 13.01 -19.41
N ALA A 214 6.92 12.00 -20.09
CA ALA A 214 7.54 10.70 -20.36
C ALA A 214 7.99 9.93 -19.09
N ILE A 215 7.38 10.18 -17.93
CA ILE A 215 7.70 9.53 -16.65
C ILE A 215 6.60 8.52 -16.31
N LYS A 216 7.00 7.31 -15.89
CA LYS A 216 6.09 6.33 -15.33
C LYS A 216 5.96 6.59 -13.83
N ALA A 217 4.79 7.03 -13.39
CA ALA A 217 4.49 7.31 -11.99
C ALA A 217 3.26 6.55 -11.50
N SER A 218 3.21 6.38 -10.18
CA SER A 218 2.06 5.81 -9.48
C SER A 218 1.82 6.56 -8.17
N PRO A 219 0.59 6.53 -7.61
CA PRO A 219 0.30 7.14 -6.32
C PRO A 219 1.22 6.65 -5.20
N HIS A 220 1.61 5.37 -5.23
CA HIS A 220 2.53 4.82 -4.24
C HIS A 220 3.94 5.39 -4.34
N GLN A 221 4.42 5.70 -5.57
CA GLN A 221 5.70 6.37 -5.76
C GLN A 221 5.66 7.83 -5.28
N LEU A 222 4.56 8.57 -5.49
CA LEU A 222 4.41 9.93 -4.95
C LEU A 222 4.46 9.93 -3.42
N ARG A 223 3.74 9.01 -2.78
CA ARG A 223 3.80 8.84 -1.32
C ARG A 223 5.21 8.45 -0.86
N HIS A 224 5.92 7.61 -1.61
CA HIS A 224 7.32 7.28 -1.32
C HIS A 224 8.22 8.51 -1.48
N SER A 225 8.00 9.33 -2.51
CA SER A 225 8.72 10.60 -2.73
C SER A 225 8.49 11.59 -1.59
N TYR A 226 7.25 11.71 -1.10
CA TYR A 226 6.93 12.51 0.10
C TYR A 226 7.76 12.06 1.31
N ALA A 227 7.72 10.77 1.64
CA ALA A 227 8.48 10.25 2.77
C ALA A 227 9.99 10.46 2.62
N THR A 228 10.53 10.23 1.41
CA THR A 228 11.95 10.44 1.11
C THR A 228 12.33 11.90 1.20
N ALA A 229 11.50 12.82 0.71
CA ALA A 229 11.74 14.25 0.80
C ALA A 229 11.80 14.73 2.26
N LEU A 230 10.86 14.31 3.10
CA LEU A 230 10.87 14.65 4.53
C LEU A 230 12.14 14.14 5.24
N LEU A 231 12.51 12.88 5.01
CA LEU A 231 13.69 12.28 5.62
C LEU A 231 15.00 12.93 5.14
N ASN A 232 15.09 13.30 3.86
CA ASN A 232 16.25 14.01 3.31
C ASN A 232 16.38 15.43 3.88
N ASN A 233 15.26 16.02 4.31
CA ASN A 233 15.23 17.31 4.99
C ASN A 233 15.21 17.17 6.53
N SER A 234 15.80 16.12 7.05
CA SER A 234 16.05 15.91 8.49
C SER A 234 14.82 15.67 9.36
N ALA A 235 13.65 15.34 8.78
CA ALA A 235 12.51 14.90 9.58
C ALA A 235 12.81 13.57 10.28
N ARG A 236 12.37 13.42 11.52
CA ARG A 236 12.56 12.17 12.27
C ARG A 236 11.74 11.04 11.67
N ILE A 237 12.29 9.83 11.65
CA ILE A 237 11.60 8.63 11.10
C ILE A 237 10.28 8.35 11.84
N SER A 238 10.22 8.61 13.15
CA SER A 238 8.99 8.51 13.95
C SER A 238 7.89 9.39 13.39
N ASP A 239 8.19 10.67 13.14
CA ASP A 239 7.23 11.66 12.69
C ASP A 239 6.73 11.33 11.28
N VAL A 240 7.65 10.93 10.38
CA VAL A 240 7.27 10.47 9.03
C VAL A 240 6.43 9.20 9.09
N SER A 241 6.70 8.28 10.02
CA SER A 241 5.90 7.06 10.22
C SER A 241 4.47 7.38 10.68
N GLU A 242 4.33 8.33 11.60
CA GLU A 242 3.06 8.82 12.11
C GLU A 242 2.26 9.51 11.01
N LEU A 243 2.86 10.46 10.31
CA LEU A 243 2.23 11.17 9.17
C LEU A 243 1.77 10.21 8.07
N LEU A 244 2.50 9.12 7.85
CA LEU A 244 2.10 8.08 6.90
C LEU A 244 1.06 7.12 7.46
N GLY A 245 0.83 7.06 8.76
CA GLY A 245 -0.07 6.09 9.39
C GLY A 245 0.39 4.65 9.17
N HIS A 246 1.68 4.38 9.43
CA HIS A 246 2.22 3.03 9.41
C HIS A 246 1.94 2.35 10.76
N SER A 247 1.25 1.22 10.76
CA SER A 247 0.97 0.43 11.94
C SER A 247 2.20 -0.31 12.51
N SER A 248 3.29 -0.33 11.75
CA SER A 248 4.55 -1.01 12.12
C SER A 248 5.73 -0.19 11.63
N MET A 249 6.70 0.06 12.53
CA MET A 249 7.97 0.70 12.19
C MET A 249 8.78 -0.08 11.14
N ALA A 250 8.55 -1.38 10.98
CA ALA A 250 9.19 -2.20 9.94
C ALA A 250 8.90 -1.67 8.52
N THR A 251 7.73 -1.04 8.30
CA THR A 251 7.40 -0.43 7.01
C THR A 251 8.19 0.86 6.76
N THR A 252 8.60 1.54 7.83
CA THR A 252 9.39 2.78 7.78
C THR A 252 10.90 2.46 7.73
N GLN A 253 11.34 1.30 8.23
CA GLN A 253 12.73 0.83 8.12
C GLN A 253 13.19 0.65 6.66
N ILE A 254 12.28 0.55 5.73
CA ILE A 254 12.58 0.56 4.29
C ILE A 254 13.31 1.86 3.89
N TYR A 255 13.00 2.97 4.54
CA TYR A 255 13.60 4.28 4.30
C TYR A 255 14.95 4.48 5.01
N THR A 256 15.28 3.66 6.01
CA THR A 256 16.57 3.77 6.73
C THR A 256 17.78 3.44 5.85
N LYS A 257 17.60 2.73 4.74
CA LYS A 257 18.67 2.45 3.78
C LYS A 257 19.00 3.63 2.85
N LEU A 258 18.10 4.61 2.74
CA LEU A 258 18.30 5.80 1.91
C LEU A 258 19.16 6.88 2.61
N GLY A 259 19.33 6.78 3.92
CA GLY A 259 19.90 7.84 4.74
C GLY A 259 21.32 7.60 5.25
N SER A 260 22.24 6.94 4.51
CA SER A 260 23.62 6.80 4.98
C SER A 260 24.31 8.16 5.19
N ALA A 261 24.10 9.12 4.27
CA ALA A 261 24.62 10.48 4.40
C ALA A 261 23.94 11.24 5.55
N LEU A 262 22.64 11.10 5.72
CA LEU A 262 21.90 11.71 6.81
C LEU A 262 22.23 11.11 8.18
N LYS A 263 22.48 9.80 8.25
CA LYS A 263 22.98 9.15 9.47
C LYS A 263 24.33 9.71 9.88
N GLN A 264 25.23 9.91 8.92
CA GLN A 264 26.54 10.51 9.17
C GLN A 264 26.41 11.95 9.66
N GLN A 265 25.55 12.76 9.02
CA GLN A 265 25.27 14.13 9.46
C GLN A 265 24.66 14.19 10.86
N ASN A 266 23.67 13.35 11.15
CA ASN A 266 23.02 13.30 12.46
C ASN A 266 23.98 12.77 13.53
N TYR A 267 24.84 11.80 13.20
CA TYR A 267 25.90 11.33 14.09
C TYR A 267 26.86 12.46 14.41
N ASN A 268 27.36 13.16 13.41
CA ASN A 268 28.29 14.28 13.59
C ASN A 268 27.67 15.43 14.40
N LYS A 269 26.36 15.69 14.25
CA LYS A 269 25.64 16.71 15.06
C LYS A 269 25.35 16.26 16.49
N ALA A 270 25.24 14.96 16.74
CA ALA A 270 24.80 14.44 18.05
C ALA A 270 25.96 13.90 18.90
N HIS A 271 27.09 13.55 18.29
CA HIS A 271 28.19 12.95 19.01
C HIS A 271 29.06 14.01 19.66
N PRO A 272 29.27 13.95 21.02
CA PRO A 272 29.98 14.99 21.75
C PRO A 272 31.39 15.30 21.22
N LEU A 273 32.12 14.29 20.70
CA LEU A 273 33.47 14.49 20.14
C LEU A 273 33.47 15.19 18.76
N CYS A 274 32.31 15.27 18.08
CA CYS A 274 32.21 16.00 16.82
C CYS A 274 31.79 17.47 17.03
N MET A 275 31.42 17.86 18.26
CA MET A 275 31.03 19.24 18.63
C MET A 275 32.23 20.01 19.24
N ALA A 276 33.43 19.41 19.35
CA ALA A 276 34.59 20.00 20.03
C ALA A 276 35.51 20.83 19.12
N ASP A 277 35.18 21.02 17.84
CA ASP A 277 35.96 21.76 16.84
C ASP A 277 35.27 23.04 16.35
N GLU A 278 34.49 23.71 17.22
CA GLU A 278 34.03 25.11 17.01
C GLU A 278 34.61 26.04 18.06
#